data_1da161ac93b69c4a3f3188812dd5feb1
#
_entry.id   1da161ac93b69c4a3f3188812dd5feb1
#
_cell.length_a   1.000
_cell.length_b   1.000
_cell.length_c   1.000
_cell.angle_alpha   90.00
_cell.angle_beta   90.00
_cell.angle_gamma   90.00
#
_symmetry.space_group_name_H-M   'P 1'
#
loop_
_entity.id
_entity.type
_entity.pdbx_description
1 polymer ?
#
loop_
_entity_poly.entity_id
_entity_poly.type
_entity_poly.pdbx_seq_one_letter_code
_entity_poly.pdbx_strand_id
1 'polypeptide(L)'
;LFIGIFGGFYIVPLYALIQARTGEDKRARVIAANNILNALFMVAAALVSILFLSVAKLSIPQLFLALSLMNVAVNVYIFKIVPEFTMRFLVWLLSHTMYRVRHVNLEAIPDEGAAVLVCNHVSYVDALLIAGSIRRPVRFVMYYRIFSLPVLNFVFRTAGAVPIAARHEDEGIYERAFQRIADYLRDGELVCIFPEGKLTADGEMNEFRAGIERIIEETPVPVIPMALQGLWGSFFSRDPNKGFFRRLWSRVSLVAGESVAPEAVERLDLQARVTSLRGEAR
;
A
#
# COMPACT_ATOMS: atom_id res chain seq x y z
N LEU A 1 15.92 -20.25 15.33
CA LEU A 1 14.80 -20.21 14.39
C LEU A 1 14.32 -18.76 14.15
N PHE A 2 13.92 -18.00 15.18
CA PHE A 2 13.39 -16.64 15.04
C PHE A 2 14.37 -15.67 14.38
N ILE A 3 15.66 -15.71 14.70
CA ILE A 3 16.68 -14.87 14.06
C ILE A 3 16.71 -15.08 12.54
N GLY A 4 16.64 -16.34 12.08
CA GLY A 4 16.59 -16.64 10.64
C GLY A 4 15.32 -16.15 9.96
N ILE A 5 14.15 -16.30 10.61
CA ILE A 5 12.87 -15.81 10.08
C ILE A 5 12.89 -14.28 9.95
N PHE A 6 13.26 -13.56 11.00
CA PHE A 6 13.32 -12.10 10.96
C PHE A 6 14.42 -11.59 10.03
N GLY A 7 15.56 -12.29 9.94
CA GLY A 7 16.60 -12.01 8.95
C GLY A 7 16.10 -12.15 7.51
N GLY A 8 15.31 -13.18 7.22
CA GLY A 8 14.66 -13.34 5.92
C GLY A 8 13.69 -12.21 5.59
N PHE A 9 12.82 -11.83 6.52
CA PHE A 9 11.91 -10.69 6.37
C PHE A 9 12.62 -9.36 6.13
N TYR A 10 13.85 -9.22 6.61
CA TYR A 10 14.66 -8.02 6.38
C TYR A 10 15.38 -8.06 5.03
N ILE A 11 16.05 -9.17 4.70
CA ILE A 11 16.92 -9.27 3.52
C ILE A 11 16.13 -9.39 2.22
N VAL A 12 15.10 -10.22 2.18
CA VAL A 12 14.36 -10.53 0.95
C VAL A 12 13.75 -9.27 0.30
N PRO A 13 13.05 -8.38 1.03
CA PRO A 13 12.52 -7.14 0.44
C PRO A 13 13.60 -6.20 -0.09
N LEU A 14 14.75 -6.12 0.58
CA LEU A 14 15.85 -5.29 0.13
C LEU A 14 16.46 -5.79 -1.19
N TYR A 15 16.63 -7.10 -1.33
CA TYR A 15 17.08 -7.70 -2.59
C TYR A 15 16.05 -7.49 -3.72
N ALA A 16 14.76 -7.64 -3.43
CA ALA A 16 13.69 -7.36 -4.38
C ALA A 16 13.70 -5.88 -4.83
N LEU A 17 13.94 -4.96 -3.91
CA LEU A 17 14.06 -3.53 -4.20
C LEU A 17 15.26 -3.24 -5.12
N ILE A 18 16.42 -3.83 -4.85
CA ILE A 18 17.63 -3.69 -5.69
C ILE A 18 17.31 -4.18 -7.11
N GLN A 19 16.66 -5.33 -7.25
CA GLN A 19 16.31 -5.91 -8.55
C GLN A 19 15.27 -5.05 -9.29
N ALA A 20 14.26 -4.55 -8.60
CA ALA A 20 13.20 -3.73 -9.19
C ALA A 20 13.71 -2.36 -9.69
N ARG A 21 14.71 -1.77 -9.00
CA ARG A 21 15.27 -0.46 -9.36
C ARG A 21 16.45 -0.53 -10.32
N THR A 22 16.90 -1.74 -10.67
CA THR A 22 18.06 -1.93 -11.54
C THR A 22 17.61 -2.42 -12.91
N GLY A 23 17.97 -1.67 -13.96
CA GLY A 23 17.73 -2.08 -15.34
C GLY A 23 18.38 -3.44 -15.67
N GLU A 24 17.80 -4.18 -16.60
CA GLU A 24 18.22 -5.53 -16.93
C GLU A 24 19.71 -5.61 -17.36
N ASP A 25 20.18 -4.61 -18.09
CA ASP A 25 21.56 -4.46 -18.57
C ASP A 25 22.60 -4.34 -17.45
N LYS A 26 22.21 -3.83 -16.28
CA LYS A 26 23.09 -3.58 -15.12
C LYS A 26 22.87 -4.54 -13.96
N ARG A 27 21.79 -5.33 -13.98
CA ARG A 27 21.37 -6.17 -12.86
C ARG A 27 22.45 -7.13 -12.38
N ALA A 28 23.14 -7.81 -13.31
CA ALA A 28 24.22 -8.73 -12.98
C ALA A 28 25.38 -8.03 -12.25
N ARG A 29 25.79 -6.83 -12.71
CA ARG A 29 26.87 -6.04 -12.08
C ARG A 29 26.48 -5.57 -10.68
N VAL A 30 25.23 -5.11 -10.49
CA VAL A 30 24.76 -4.65 -9.19
C VAL A 30 24.69 -5.81 -8.20
N ILE A 31 24.23 -6.99 -8.61
CA ILE A 31 24.23 -8.20 -7.78
C ILE A 31 25.66 -8.61 -7.41
N ALA A 32 26.60 -8.60 -8.38
CA ALA A 32 28.00 -8.92 -8.10
C ALA A 32 28.64 -7.93 -7.12
N ALA A 33 28.41 -6.62 -7.29
CA ALA A 33 28.90 -5.59 -6.39
C ALA A 33 28.31 -5.76 -4.97
N ASN A 34 27.02 -6.07 -4.88
CA ASN A 34 26.36 -6.34 -3.60
C ASN A 34 26.96 -7.57 -2.89
N ASN A 35 27.28 -8.64 -3.62
CA ASN A 35 27.93 -9.83 -3.06
C ASN A 35 29.34 -9.54 -2.54
N ILE A 36 30.12 -8.70 -3.25
CA ILE A 36 31.45 -8.26 -2.79
C ILE A 36 31.30 -7.42 -1.51
N LEU A 37 30.36 -6.48 -1.48
CA LEU A 37 30.09 -5.69 -0.27
C LEU A 37 29.68 -6.58 0.90
N ASN A 38 28.82 -7.57 0.69
CA ASN A 38 28.43 -8.53 1.72
C ASN A 38 29.64 -9.28 2.29
N ALA A 39 30.56 -9.74 1.42
CA ALA A 39 31.78 -10.39 1.87
C ALA A 39 32.67 -9.45 2.71
N LEU A 40 32.82 -8.19 2.29
CA LEU A 40 33.54 -7.18 3.07
C LEU A 40 32.88 -6.91 4.43
N PHE A 41 31.56 -6.78 4.46
CA PHE A 41 30.83 -6.62 5.73
C PHE A 41 30.92 -7.84 6.63
N MET A 42 30.98 -9.05 6.09
CA MET A 42 31.22 -10.26 6.90
C MET A 42 32.60 -10.21 7.59
N VAL A 43 33.65 -9.80 6.87
CA VAL A 43 34.98 -9.62 7.46
C VAL A 43 34.97 -8.51 8.52
N ALA A 44 34.34 -7.37 8.21
CA ALA A 44 34.22 -6.28 9.17
C ALA A 44 33.47 -6.70 10.45
N ALA A 45 32.37 -7.44 10.30
CA ALA A 45 31.59 -7.98 11.41
C ALA A 45 32.41 -8.96 12.28
N ALA A 46 33.25 -9.81 11.67
CA ALA A 46 34.15 -10.67 12.40
C ALA A 46 35.18 -9.87 13.21
N LEU A 47 35.80 -8.84 12.63
CA LEU A 47 36.73 -7.96 13.32
C LEU A 47 36.09 -7.21 14.49
N VAL A 48 34.87 -6.67 14.28
CA VAL A 48 34.10 -6.00 15.35
C VAL A 48 33.75 -7.00 16.47
N SER A 49 33.39 -8.23 16.13
CA SER A 49 33.09 -9.25 17.12
C SER A 49 34.33 -9.63 17.95
N ILE A 50 35.51 -9.74 17.31
CA ILE A 50 36.79 -9.98 18.01
C ILE A 50 37.09 -8.81 18.94
N LEU A 51 36.95 -7.57 18.46
CA LEU A 51 37.17 -6.38 19.27
C LEU A 51 36.27 -6.35 20.52
N PHE A 52 34.98 -6.63 20.35
CA PHE A 52 34.03 -6.63 21.47
C PHE A 52 34.30 -7.75 22.48
N LEU A 53 34.61 -8.96 22.02
CA LEU A 53 34.86 -10.10 22.89
C LEU A 53 36.25 -10.06 23.51
N SER A 54 37.30 -9.72 22.75
CA SER A 54 38.68 -9.84 23.21
C SER A 54 39.18 -8.56 23.89
N VAL A 55 38.84 -7.36 23.40
CA VAL A 55 39.31 -6.08 23.93
C VAL A 55 38.31 -5.52 24.93
N ALA A 56 37.05 -5.37 24.53
CA ALA A 56 35.99 -4.82 25.40
C ALA A 56 35.49 -5.83 26.44
N LYS A 57 35.92 -7.12 26.36
CA LYS A 57 35.55 -8.19 27.29
C LYS A 57 34.05 -8.38 27.47
N LEU A 58 33.25 -8.08 26.41
CA LEU A 58 31.83 -8.31 26.45
C LEU A 58 31.50 -9.80 26.48
N SER A 59 30.47 -10.15 27.23
CA SER A 59 29.88 -11.50 27.17
C SER A 59 29.12 -11.70 25.86
N ILE A 60 28.86 -12.93 25.46
CA ILE A 60 28.09 -13.26 24.25
C ILE A 60 26.72 -12.57 24.22
N PRO A 61 25.90 -12.55 25.30
CA PRO A 61 24.65 -11.82 25.33
C PRO A 61 24.81 -10.29 25.11
N GLN A 62 25.87 -9.70 25.67
CA GLN A 62 26.18 -8.26 25.49
C GLN A 62 26.60 -7.97 24.04
N LEU A 63 27.37 -8.85 23.39
CA LEU A 63 27.69 -8.75 21.97
C LEU A 63 26.41 -8.74 21.13
N PHE A 64 25.49 -9.68 21.36
CA PHE A 64 24.21 -9.70 20.66
C PHE A 64 23.38 -8.45 20.89
N LEU A 65 23.38 -7.92 22.11
CA LEU A 65 22.69 -6.66 22.40
C LEU A 65 23.30 -5.49 21.63
N ALA A 66 24.63 -5.37 21.62
CA ALA A 66 25.33 -4.31 20.88
C ALA A 66 25.04 -4.39 19.37
N LEU A 67 25.13 -5.57 18.78
CA LEU A 67 24.81 -5.79 17.37
C LEU A 67 23.35 -5.49 17.07
N SER A 68 22.43 -5.82 17.98
CA SER A 68 21.01 -5.52 17.83
C SER A 68 20.75 -4.00 17.83
N LEU A 69 21.39 -3.25 18.73
CA LEU A 69 21.28 -1.80 18.77
C LEU A 69 21.87 -1.13 17.51
N MET A 70 23.00 -1.62 17.02
CA MET A 70 23.56 -1.17 15.75
C MET A 70 22.61 -1.45 14.58
N ASN A 71 21.98 -2.64 14.56
CA ASN A 71 20.99 -3.00 13.54
C ASN A 71 19.76 -2.09 13.60
N VAL A 72 19.26 -1.75 14.80
CA VAL A 72 18.16 -0.77 14.96
C VAL A 72 18.55 0.58 14.36
N ALA A 73 19.76 1.09 14.60
CA ALA A 73 20.21 2.35 14.03
C ALA A 73 20.24 2.31 12.49
N VAL A 74 20.76 1.22 11.91
CA VAL A 74 20.77 1.00 10.46
C VAL A 74 19.36 0.91 9.91
N ASN A 75 18.45 0.19 10.57
CA ASN A 75 17.05 0.12 10.16
C ASN A 75 16.37 1.49 10.14
N VAL A 76 16.55 2.29 11.19
CA VAL A 76 16.03 3.67 11.25
C VAL A 76 16.55 4.51 10.08
N TYR A 77 17.85 4.36 9.76
CA TYR A 77 18.44 5.02 8.61
C TYR A 77 17.80 4.58 7.27
N ILE A 78 17.66 3.27 7.05
CA ILE A 78 17.02 2.73 5.84
C ILE A 78 15.56 3.19 5.72
N PHE A 79 14.80 3.15 6.82
CA PHE A 79 13.41 3.63 6.84
C PHE A 79 13.28 5.11 6.47
N LYS A 80 14.29 5.94 6.78
CA LYS A 80 14.31 7.34 6.36
C LYS A 80 14.62 7.52 4.87
N ILE A 81 15.39 6.60 4.27
CA ILE A 81 15.79 6.68 2.85
C ILE A 81 14.70 6.07 1.94
N VAL A 82 14.08 4.97 2.36
CA VAL A 82 13.12 4.23 1.53
C VAL A 82 11.81 3.94 2.29
N PRO A 83 11.14 4.99 2.82
CA PRO A 83 9.99 4.80 3.69
C PRO A 83 8.81 4.14 2.96
N GLU A 84 8.57 4.51 1.71
CA GLU A 84 7.46 4.02 0.91
C GLU A 84 7.57 2.52 0.63
N PHE A 85 8.74 2.03 0.25
CA PHE A 85 8.96 0.59 -0.01
C PHE A 85 8.72 -0.26 1.24
N THR A 86 9.27 0.17 2.36
CA THR A 86 9.09 -0.54 3.63
C THR A 86 7.64 -0.54 4.07
N MET A 87 6.97 0.60 3.93
CA MET A 87 5.55 0.71 4.26
C MET A 87 4.71 -0.25 3.40
N ARG A 88 4.97 -0.32 2.11
CA ARG A 88 4.29 -1.24 1.19
C ARG A 88 4.53 -2.71 1.57
N PHE A 89 5.75 -3.06 1.93
CA PHE A 89 6.06 -4.42 2.40
C PHE A 89 5.31 -4.76 3.68
N LEU A 90 5.26 -3.85 4.66
CA LEU A 90 4.50 -4.04 5.90
C LEU A 90 3.00 -4.16 5.64
N VAL A 91 2.46 -3.35 4.74
CA VAL A 91 1.06 -3.41 4.31
C VAL A 91 0.76 -4.75 3.63
N TRP A 92 1.64 -5.20 2.74
CA TRP A 92 1.52 -6.50 2.09
C TRP A 92 1.54 -7.64 3.12
N LEU A 93 2.51 -7.62 4.03
CA LEU A 93 2.64 -8.63 5.09
C LEU A 93 1.38 -8.67 5.97
N LEU A 94 0.91 -7.51 6.42
CA LEU A 94 -0.27 -7.39 7.27
C LEU A 94 -1.54 -7.88 6.54
N SER A 95 -1.75 -7.45 5.31
CA SER A 95 -2.92 -7.86 4.52
C SER A 95 -2.95 -9.36 4.25
N HIS A 96 -1.81 -9.98 3.93
CA HIS A 96 -1.73 -11.42 3.63
C HIS A 96 -1.67 -12.32 4.86
N THR A 97 -1.33 -11.78 6.04
CA THR A 97 -1.42 -12.51 7.32
C THR A 97 -2.83 -12.46 7.91
N MET A 98 -3.56 -11.36 7.72
CA MET A 98 -4.90 -11.18 8.26
C MET A 98 -6.01 -11.67 7.33
N TYR A 99 -5.78 -11.67 6.02
CA TYR A 99 -6.74 -12.03 5.00
C TYR A 99 -6.15 -13.04 4.00
N ARG A 100 -7.01 -13.84 3.40
CA ARG A 100 -6.69 -14.66 2.23
C ARG A 100 -7.11 -13.89 0.98
N VAL A 101 -6.20 -13.07 0.46
CA VAL A 101 -6.48 -12.20 -0.68
C VAL A 101 -6.34 -12.97 -1.98
N ARG A 102 -7.41 -12.99 -2.79
CA ARG A 102 -7.42 -13.49 -4.16
C ARG A 102 -7.42 -12.31 -5.13
N HIS A 103 -6.57 -12.37 -6.12
CA HIS A 103 -6.48 -11.36 -7.18
C HIS A 103 -7.15 -11.89 -8.45
N VAL A 104 -7.99 -11.05 -9.07
CA VAL A 104 -8.69 -11.38 -10.32
C VAL A 104 -8.52 -10.23 -11.29
N ASN A 105 -7.95 -10.50 -12.46
CA ASN A 105 -7.76 -9.56 -13.57
C ASN A 105 -6.98 -8.28 -13.20
N LEU A 106 -6.05 -8.35 -12.25
CA LEU A 106 -5.26 -7.16 -11.86
C LEU A 106 -4.29 -6.70 -12.95
N GLU A 107 -4.04 -7.51 -13.96
CA GLU A 107 -3.32 -7.17 -15.19
C GLU A 107 -4.02 -6.06 -16.02
N ALA A 108 -5.29 -5.78 -15.78
CA ALA A 108 -6.00 -4.64 -16.35
C ALA A 108 -5.47 -3.29 -15.81
N ILE A 109 -4.77 -3.29 -14.67
CA ILE A 109 -4.15 -2.10 -14.12
C ILE A 109 -2.82 -1.88 -14.84
N PRO A 110 -2.59 -0.71 -15.46
CA PRO A 110 -1.38 -0.48 -16.25
C PRO A 110 -0.12 -0.50 -15.38
N ASP A 111 0.92 -1.17 -15.86
CA ASP A 111 2.23 -1.20 -15.20
C ASP A 111 2.95 0.16 -15.26
N GLU A 112 2.64 1.00 -16.25
CA GLU A 112 3.16 2.36 -16.44
C GLU A 112 2.04 3.33 -16.84
N GLY A 113 2.26 4.63 -16.64
CA GLY A 113 1.29 5.67 -16.95
C GLY A 113 0.21 5.87 -15.90
N ALA A 114 -0.56 6.94 -16.02
CA ALA A 114 -1.60 7.31 -15.08
C ALA A 114 -2.88 6.50 -15.28
N ALA A 115 -3.57 6.21 -14.18
CA ALA A 115 -4.95 5.74 -14.20
C ALA A 115 -5.66 6.07 -12.88
N VAL A 116 -6.98 6.21 -12.94
CA VAL A 116 -7.82 6.30 -11.74
C VAL A 116 -8.43 4.94 -11.45
N LEU A 117 -8.21 4.45 -10.25
CA LEU A 117 -8.81 3.23 -9.73
C LEU A 117 -10.09 3.60 -8.96
N VAL A 118 -11.20 2.99 -9.30
CA VAL A 118 -12.51 3.25 -8.68
C VAL A 118 -12.98 1.98 -8.00
N CYS A 119 -13.19 2.00 -6.68
CA CYS A 119 -13.55 0.81 -5.92
C CYS A 119 -14.68 1.09 -4.93
N ASN A 120 -15.47 0.06 -4.57
CA ASN A 120 -16.43 0.12 -3.48
C ASN A 120 -15.74 0.24 -2.12
N HIS A 121 -16.45 0.81 -1.12
CA HIS A 121 -15.86 1.14 0.19
C HIS A 121 -16.59 0.43 1.34
N VAL A 122 -16.01 -0.68 1.80
CA VAL A 122 -16.62 -1.62 2.73
C VAL A 122 -16.01 -1.55 4.13
N SER A 123 -14.69 -1.30 4.21
CA SER A 123 -13.94 -1.44 5.45
C SER A 123 -12.83 -0.38 5.57
N TYR A 124 -12.38 -0.13 6.80
CA TYR A 124 -11.22 0.74 7.04
C TYR A 124 -9.89 0.23 6.45
N VAL A 125 -9.82 -1.04 6.05
CA VAL A 125 -8.61 -1.65 5.48
C VAL A 125 -8.65 -1.78 3.96
N ASP A 126 -9.68 -1.28 3.28
CA ASP A 126 -9.80 -1.35 1.83
C ASP A 126 -8.56 -0.82 1.11
N ALA A 127 -8.12 0.38 1.50
CA ALA A 127 -6.92 0.99 0.94
C ALA A 127 -5.66 0.14 1.18
N LEU A 128 -5.55 -0.53 2.34
CA LEU A 128 -4.42 -1.40 2.65
C LEU A 128 -4.43 -2.67 1.79
N LEU A 129 -5.60 -3.28 1.59
CA LEU A 129 -5.75 -4.47 0.75
C LEU A 129 -5.44 -4.15 -0.72
N ILE A 130 -5.91 -3.02 -1.23
CA ILE A 130 -5.61 -2.55 -2.59
C ILE A 130 -4.11 -2.27 -2.72
N ALA A 131 -3.52 -1.49 -1.80
CA ALA A 131 -2.09 -1.16 -1.82
C ALA A 131 -1.18 -2.38 -1.72
N GLY A 132 -1.58 -3.41 -0.93
CA GLY A 132 -0.85 -4.67 -0.80
C GLY A 132 -0.99 -5.61 -1.99
N SER A 133 -1.98 -5.39 -2.85
CA SER A 133 -2.29 -6.24 -4.01
C SER A 133 -1.73 -5.71 -5.32
N ILE A 134 -1.54 -4.40 -5.45
CA ILE A 134 -1.07 -3.74 -6.68
C ILE A 134 0.44 -3.56 -6.65
N ARG A 135 1.11 -3.85 -7.77
CA ARG A 135 2.58 -3.80 -7.90
C ARG A 135 3.16 -2.40 -7.82
N ARG A 136 2.38 -1.38 -8.19
CA ARG A 136 2.79 0.04 -8.22
C ARG A 136 2.30 0.79 -6.98
N PRO A 137 2.93 1.91 -6.61
CA PRO A 137 2.35 2.86 -5.66
C PRO A 137 0.96 3.33 -6.09
N VAL A 138 0.05 3.42 -5.13
CA VAL A 138 -1.31 3.94 -5.34
C VAL A 138 -1.54 5.10 -4.38
N ARG A 139 -1.98 6.24 -4.89
CA ARG A 139 -2.31 7.44 -4.10
C ARG A 139 -3.78 7.41 -3.73
N PHE A 140 -4.07 7.18 -2.46
CA PHE A 140 -5.45 7.08 -1.97
C PHE A 140 -6.01 8.44 -1.59
N VAL A 141 -7.24 8.72 -2.01
CA VAL A 141 -7.97 9.90 -1.57
C VAL A 141 -8.74 9.54 -0.30
N MET A 142 -8.46 10.23 0.80
CA MET A 142 -8.95 9.87 2.13
C MET A 142 -9.50 11.09 2.89
N TYR A 143 -10.48 10.85 3.75
CA TYR A 143 -11.09 11.91 4.54
C TYR A 143 -10.06 12.62 5.45
N TYR A 144 -9.98 13.94 5.37
CA TYR A 144 -8.91 14.75 5.97
C TYR A 144 -8.75 14.59 7.48
N ARG A 145 -9.84 14.33 8.21
CA ARG A 145 -9.78 14.18 9.68
C ARG A 145 -8.99 12.94 10.13
N ILE A 146 -8.82 11.94 9.28
CA ILE A 146 -8.01 10.75 9.60
C ILE A 146 -6.53 11.14 9.76
N PHE A 147 -6.10 12.21 9.09
CA PHE A 147 -4.74 12.75 9.21
C PHE A 147 -4.47 13.47 10.53
N SER A 148 -5.47 13.69 11.40
CA SER A 148 -5.26 14.26 12.74
C SER A 148 -4.63 13.25 13.72
N LEU A 149 -4.68 11.94 13.42
CA LEU A 149 -4.08 10.90 14.26
C LEU A 149 -2.57 10.80 13.96
N PRO A 150 -1.65 11.04 14.96
CA PRO A 150 -0.22 11.21 14.69
C PRO A 150 0.43 10.06 13.93
N VAL A 151 0.16 8.81 14.31
CA VAL A 151 0.72 7.61 13.67
C VAL A 151 0.18 7.46 12.24
N LEU A 152 -1.13 7.60 12.06
CA LEU A 152 -1.78 7.50 10.75
C LEU A 152 -1.39 8.67 9.84
N ASN A 153 -1.19 9.85 10.37
CA ASN A 153 -0.67 11.00 9.63
C ASN A 153 0.68 10.68 8.98
N PHE A 154 1.62 10.14 9.77
CA PHE A 154 2.92 9.74 9.25
C PHE A 154 2.79 8.69 8.13
N VAL A 155 1.99 7.65 8.35
CA VAL A 155 1.75 6.58 7.37
C VAL A 155 1.15 7.14 6.07
N PHE A 156 0.08 7.91 6.17
CA PHE A 156 -0.64 8.42 5.00
C PHE A 156 0.17 9.45 4.22
N ARG A 157 0.91 10.34 4.91
CA ARG A 157 1.83 11.28 4.24
C ARG A 157 2.96 10.57 3.53
N THR A 158 3.54 9.54 4.15
CA THR A 158 4.59 8.73 3.53
C THR A 158 4.08 7.96 2.31
N ALA A 159 2.84 7.47 2.36
CA ALA A 159 2.19 6.82 1.22
C ALA A 159 1.68 7.79 0.15
N GLY A 160 1.81 9.09 0.34
CA GLY A 160 1.32 10.11 -0.59
C GLY A 160 -0.20 10.19 -0.68
N ALA A 161 -0.93 9.82 0.39
CA ALA A 161 -2.38 9.91 0.43
C ALA A 161 -2.85 11.37 0.36
N VAL A 162 -3.97 11.60 -0.34
CA VAL A 162 -4.55 12.93 -0.58
C VAL A 162 -5.68 13.18 0.42
N PRO A 163 -5.54 14.15 1.34
CA PRO A 163 -6.63 14.52 2.21
C PRO A 163 -7.73 15.25 1.45
N ILE A 164 -8.97 14.79 1.59
CA ILE A 164 -10.16 15.44 1.00
C ILE A 164 -11.21 15.74 2.07
N ALA A 165 -11.89 16.86 1.91
CA ALA A 165 -13.10 17.23 2.65
C ALA A 165 -14.30 17.31 1.70
N ALA A 166 -15.52 17.27 2.22
CA ALA A 166 -16.67 17.66 1.43
C ALA A 166 -16.61 19.19 1.18
N ARG A 167 -17.06 19.63 0.01
CA ARG A 167 -16.99 21.06 -0.35
C ARG A 167 -17.64 21.99 0.70
N HIS A 168 -18.74 21.54 1.31
CA HIS A 168 -19.46 22.31 2.35
C HIS A 168 -18.76 22.28 3.72
N GLU A 169 -17.82 21.35 3.97
CA GLU A 169 -17.03 21.28 5.22
C GLU A 169 -15.79 22.17 5.15
N ASP A 170 -15.03 22.10 4.05
CA ASP A 170 -13.82 22.90 3.81
C ASP A 170 -13.53 22.95 2.31
N GLU A 171 -13.91 24.07 1.67
CA GLU A 171 -13.68 24.26 0.24
C GLU A 171 -12.19 24.32 -0.11
N GLY A 172 -11.36 24.86 0.78
CA GLY A 172 -9.92 24.94 0.55
C GLY A 172 -9.24 23.56 0.53
N ILE A 173 -9.61 22.66 1.43
CA ILE A 173 -9.12 21.26 1.40
C ILE A 173 -9.67 20.54 0.17
N TYR A 174 -10.95 20.77 -0.16
CA TYR A 174 -11.59 20.18 -1.34
C TYR A 174 -10.84 20.54 -2.62
N GLU A 175 -10.60 21.83 -2.89
CA GLU A 175 -9.90 22.27 -4.12
C GLU A 175 -8.44 21.81 -4.16
N ARG A 176 -7.71 21.89 -3.05
CA ARG A 176 -6.33 21.37 -2.98
C ARG A 176 -6.25 19.85 -3.22
N ALA A 177 -7.29 19.10 -2.83
CA ALA A 177 -7.34 17.66 -3.11
C ALA A 177 -7.39 17.38 -4.62
N PHE A 178 -8.26 18.09 -5.37
CA PHE A 178 -8.35 17.91 -6.81
C PHE A 178 -7.07 18.35 -7.53
N GLN A 179 -6.47 19.46 -7.13
CA GLN A 179 -5.16 19.89 -7.67
C GLN A 179 -4.10 18.80 -7.44
N ARG A 180 -4.04 18.24 -6.23
CA ARG A 180 -3.05 17.18 -5.90
C ARG A 180 -3.29 15.89 -6.67
N ILE A 181 -4.57 15.52 -6.89
CA ILE A 181 -4.94 14.38 -7.74
C ILE A 181 -4.46 14.61 -9.17
N ALA A 182 -4.73 15.79 -9.73
CA ALA A 182 -4.31 16.15 -11.08
C ALA A 182 -2.78 16.12 -11.23
N ASP A 183 -2.02 16.60 -10.22
CA ASP A 183 -0.56 16.54 -10.23
C ASP A 183 -0.07 15.09 -10.28
N TYR A 184 -0.58 14.20 -9.42
CA TYR A 184 -0.21 12.80 -9.44
C TYR A 184 -0.54 12.11 -10.77
N LEU A 185 -1.69 12.41 -11.37
CA LEU A 185 -2.07 11.83 -12.66
C LEU A 185 -1.17 12.36 -13.79
N ARG A 186 -0.77 13.65 -13.78
CA ARG A 186 0.20 14.22 -14.75
C ARG A 186 1.58 13.58 -14.58
N ASP A 187 1.97 13.21 -13.36
CA ASP A 187 3.21 12.51 -13.05
C ASP A 187 3.17 11.01 -13.41
N GLY A 188 2.06 10.53 -13.99
CA GLY A 188 1.92 9.14 -14.41
C GLY A 188 1.60 8.16 -13.28
N GLU A 189 1.11 8.64 -12.13
CA GLU A 189 0.83 7.79 -10.98
C GLU A 189 -0.61 7.23 -10.98
N LEU A 190 -0.82 6.18 -10.16
CA LEU A 190 -2.15 5.64 -9.91
C LEU A 190 -2.82 6.38 -8.75
N VAL A 191 -4.05 6.85 -8.98
CA VAL A 191 -4.89 7.42 -7.92
C VAL A 191 -6.07 6.51 -7.67
N CYS A 192 -6.34 6.15 -6.41
CA CYS A 192 -7.50 5.35 -6.03
C CYS A 192 -8.51 6.20 -5.26
N ILE A 193 -9.75 6.16 -5.70
CA ILE A 193 -10.87 6.81 -5.03
C ILE A 193 -11.95 5.80 -4.68
N PHE A 194 -12.67 6.10 -3.61
CA PHE A 194 -13.92 5.46 -3.22
C PHE A 194 -15.05 6.44 -3.49
N PRO A 195 -15.71 6.40 -4.66
CA PRO A 195 -16.63 7.46 -5.07
C PRO A 195 -17.91 7.51 -4.23
N GLU A 196 -18.18 6.50 -3.42
CA GLU A 196 -19.22 6.53 -2.38
C GLU A 196 -18.99 7.64 -1.35
N GLY A 197 -17.73 8.03 -1.11
CA GLY A 197 -17.33 9.06 -0.16
C GLY A 197 -17.60 8.73 1.31
N LYS A 198 -18.03 7.51 1.61
CA LYS A 198 -18.23 6.98 2.97
C LYS A 198 -18.22 5.46 2.96
N LEU A 199 -17.92 4.86 4.11
CA LEU A 199 -18.05 3.42 4.31
C LEU A 199 -19.51 3.00 4.28
N THR A 200 -19.79 1.80 3.74
CA THR A 200 -21.11 1.20 3.84
C THR A 200 -21.54 1.00 5.29
N ALA A 201 -22.82 1.12 5.56
CA ALA A 201 -23.40 0.90 6.88
C ALA A 201 -24.03 -0.50 7.02
N ASP A 202 -24.43 -1.10 5.92
CA ASP A 202 -25.23 -2.34 5.84
C ASP A 202 -24.63 -3.41 4.91
N GLY A 203 -23.48 -3.10 4.31
CA GLY A 203 -22.81 -3.97 3.33
C GLY A 203 -23.24 -3.69 1.90
N GLU A 204 -24.21 -2.82 1.65
CA GLU A 204 -24.58 -2.38 0.32
C GLU A 204 -23.74 -1.19 -0.13
N MET A 205 -23.52 -1.09 -1.43
CA MET A 205 -22.76 0.00 -2.02
C MET A 205 -23.59 1.29 -2.03
N ASN A 206 -23.00 2.38 -1.54
CA ASN A 206 -23.63 3.68 -1.62
C ASN A 206 -23.58 4.25 -3.04
N GLU A 207 -24.42 5.23 -3.33
CA GLU A 207 -24.41 5.93 -4.60
C GLU A 207 -23.07 6.67 -4.84
N PHE A 208 -22.55 6.56 -6.06
CA PHE A 208 -21.32 7.24 -6.46
C PHE A 208 -21.54 8.74 -6.60
N ARG A 209 -20.58 9.53 -6.14
CA ARG A 209 -20.57 11.00 -6.24
C ARG A 209 -19.88 11.46 -7.53
N ALA A 210 -20.21 12.65 -7.98
CA ALA A 210 -19.68 13.25 -9.22
C ALA A 210 -18.17 13.60 -9.19
N GLY A 211 -17.47 13.33 -8.08
CA GLY A 211 -16.05 13.64 -7.97
C GLY A 211 -15.17 12.95 -9.00
N ILE A 212 -15.56 11.76 -9.46
CA ILE A 212 -14.83 11.03 -10.51
C ILE A 212 -14.91 11.76 -11.86
N GLU A 213 -16.08 12.27 -12.23
CA GLU A 213 -16.30 13.00 -13.49
C GLU A 213 -15.43 14.25 -13.50
N ARG A 214 -15.40 15.03 -12.41
CA ARG A 214 -14.52 16.20 -12.26
C ARG A 214 -13.03 15.85 -12.41
N ILE A 215 -12.57 14.72 -11.85
CA ILE A 215 -11.17 14.29 -11.97
C ILE A 215 -10.83 14.05 -13.44
N ILE A 216 -11.70 13.37 -14.17
CA ILE A 216 -11.45 13.01 -15.58
C ILE A 216 -11.62 14.21 -16.51
N GLU A 217 -12.53 15.13 -16.21
CA GLU A 217 -12.64 16.41 -16.92
C GLU A 217 -11.36 17.24 -16.80
N GLU A 218 -10.74 17.29 -15.61
CA GLU A 218 -9.51 18.05 -15.37
C GLU A 218 -8.27 17.33 -15.91
N THR A 219 -8.21 16.00 -15.79
CA THR A 219 -7.07 15.19 -16.23
C THR A 219 -7.57 13.90 -16.89
N PRO A 220 -7.76 13.90 -18.22
CA PRO A 220 -8.27 12.75 -18.95
C PRO A 220 -7.28 11.56 -18.90
N VAL A 221 -7.61 10.52 -18.14
CA VAL A 221 -6.84 9.29 -18.01
C VAL A 221 -7.79 8.08 -17.93
N PRO A 222 -7.32 6.86 -18.26
CA PRO A 222 -8.13 5.66 -18.11
C PRO A 222 -8.64 5.45 -16.68
N VAL A 223 -9.87 4.93 -16.57
CA VAL A 223 -10.48 4.56 -15.27
C VAL A 223 -10.60 3.05 -15.20
N ILE A 224 -10.10 2.45 -14.12
CA ILE A 224 -10.19 1.01 -13.87
C ILE A 224 -11.23 0.79 -12.76
N PRO A 225 -12.42 0.28 -13.08
CA PRO A 225 -13.39 -0.12 -12.08
C PRO A 225 -12.89 -1.37 -11.35
N MET A 226 -12.97 -1.39 -10.04
CA MET A 226 -12.54 -2.49 -9.19
C MET A 226 -13.59 -2.80 -8.14
N ALA A 227 -13.58 -4.02 -7.62
CA ALA A 227 -14.42 -4.40 -6.50
C ALA A 227 -13.65 -5.21 -5.47
N LEU A 228 -13.87 -4.87 -4.19
CA LEU A 228 -13.53 -5.69 -3.04
C LEU A 228 -14.73 -6.54 -2.66
N GLN A 229 -14.52 -7.86 -2.66
CA GLN A 229 -15.53 -8.88 -2.37
C GLN A 229 -15.20 -9.60 -1.06
N GLY A 230 -16.23 -9.98 -0.29
CA GLY A 230 -16.10 -10.80 0.91
C GLY A 230 -15.54 -10.06 2.13
N LEU A 231 -15.48 -8.74 2.08
CA LEU A 231 -14.90 -7.94 3.15
C LEU A 231 -15.94 -7.51 4.22
N TRP A 232 -17.23 -7.50 3.86
CA TRP A 232 -18.31 -7.27 4.82
C TRP A 232 -18.36 -8.38 5.86
N GLY A 233 -18.33 -7.98 7.11
CA GLY A 233 -18.23 -8.89 8.24
C GLY A 233 -16.84 -9.39 8.57
N SER A 234 -15.79 -8.89 7.91
CA SER A 234 -14.40 -9.08 8.34
C SER A 234 -14.10 -8.28 9.62
N PHE A 235 -12.90 -8.46 10.15
CA PHE A 235 -12.48 -7.85 11.43
C PHE A 235 -12.67 -6.32 11.48
N PHE A 236 -12.34 -5.62 10.39
CA PHE A 236 -12.42 -4.14 10.31
C PHE A 236 -13.68 -3.62 9.61
N SER A 237 -14.65 -4.48 9.28
CA SER A 237 -15.93 -4.03 8.73
C SER A 237 -16.86 -3.53 9.86
N ARG A 238 -17.88 -2.76 9.49
CA ARG A 238 -18.88 -2.22 10.41
C ARG A 238 -20.00 -3.21 10.78
N ASP A 239 -19.94 -4.45 10.29
CA ASP A 239 -20.99 -5.45 10.61
C ASP A 239 -21.02 -5.77 12.11
N PRO A 240 -22.10 -5.47 12.82
CA PRO A 240 -22.22 -5.72 14.27
C PRO A 240 -22.42 -7.20 14.60
N ASN A 241 -22.84 -8.04 13.64
CA ASN A 241 -23.38 -9.38 13.90
C ASN A 241 -22.36 -10.52 13.78
N LYS A 242 -21.07 -10.26 13.54
CA LYS A 242 -20.06 -11.33 13.36
C LYS A 242 -19.21 -11.58 14.60
N GLY A 243 -19.12 -12.87 14.97
CA GLY A 243 -18.26 -13.34 16.05
C GLY A 243 -16.78 -13.12 15.77
N PHE A 244 -15.98 -12.86 16.82
CA PHE A 244 -14.57 -12.49 16.78
C PHE A 244 -13.72 -13.46 15.93
N PHE A 245 -13.89 -14.77 16.08
CA PHE A 245 -13.09 -15.79 15.35
C PHE A 245 -13.42 -15.90 13.85
N ARG A 246 -14.61 -15.54 13.41
CA ARG A 246 -14.97 -15.52 11.98
C ARG A 246 -14.35 -14.34 11.22
N ARG A 247 -13.84 -13.35 11.93
CA ARG A 247 -13.28 -12.11 11.36
C ARG A 247 -11.82 -12.27 10.92
N LEU A 248 -11.09 -13.24 11.49
CA LEU A 248 -9.71 -13.53 11.12
C LEU A 248 -9.67 -14.50 9.94
N TRP A 249 -8.76 -14.26 8.99
CA TRP A 249 -8.52 -15.07 7.80
C TRP A 249 -9.72 -15.16 6.83
N SER A 250 -10.51 -14.09 6.77
CA SER A 250 -11.57 -13.96 5.76
C SER A 250 -11.00 -14.07 4.35
N ARG A 251 -11.74 -14.76 3.48
CA ARG A 251 -11.42 -14.77 2.05
C ARG A 251 -11.91 -13.49 1.43
N VAL A 252 -11.01 -12.71 0.86
CA VAL A 252 -11.30 -11.45 0.19
C VAL A 252 -10.79 -11.56 -1.24
N SER A 253 -11.57 -11.09 -2.20
CA SER A 253 -11.12 -10.96 -3.59
C SER A 253 -11.03 -9.50 -3.97
N LEU A 254 -9.93 -9.12 -4.63
CA LEU A 254 -9.81 -7.86 -5.35
C LEU A 254 -9.95 -8.16 -6.84
N VAL A 255 -11.00 -7.64 -7.44
CA VAL A 255 -11.35 -7.87 -8.85
C VAL A 255 -11.20 -6.56 -9.60
N ALA A 256 -10.43 -6.53 -10.68
CA ALA A 256 -10.39 -5.40 -11.61
C ALA A 256 -11.22 -5.69 -12.86
N GLY A 257 -11.95 -4.70 -13.33
CA GLY A 257 -12.69 -4.73 -14.59
C GLY A 257 -11.86 -4.21 -15.75
N GLU A 258 -12.46 -4.15 -16.91
CA GLU A 258 -11.87 -3.56 -18.11
C GLU A 258 -11.70 -2.06 -17.94
N SER A 259 -10.63 -1.54 -18.54
CA SER A 259 -10.33 -0.10 -18.56
C SER A 259 -11.42 0.67 -19.29
N VAL A 260 -11.87 1.76 -18.71
CA VAL A 260 -12.83 2.70 -19.30
C VAL A 260 -12.07 3.90 -19.84
N ALA A 261 -12.25 4.22 -21.13
CA ALA A 261 -11.64 5.40 -21.75
C ALA A 261 -12.19 6.69 -21.11
N PRO A 262 -11.37 7.76 -21.01
CA PRO A 262 -11.79 9.00 -20.36
C PRO A 262 -13.10 9.57 -20.88
N GLU A 263 -13.34 9.49 -22.19
CA GLU A 263 -14.52 10.02 -22.88
C GLU A 263 -15.80 9.23 -22.56
N ALA A 264 -15.65 7.99 -22.07
CA ALA A 264 -16.75 7.10 -21.72
C ALA A 264 -17.02 7.07 -20.20
N VAL A 265 -16.35 7.91 -19.43
CA VAL A 265 -16.52 7.93 -17.98
C VAL A 265 -17.82 8.62 -17.62
N GLU A 266 -18.75 7.82 -17.11
CA GLU A 266 -20.01 8.25 -16.55
C GLU A 266 -20.20 7.61 -15.18
N ARG A 267 -20.56 8.41 -14.18
CA ARG A 267 -20.69 8.02 -12.78
C ARG A 267 -21.60 6.79 -12.59
N LEU A 268 -22.75 6.80 -13.23
CA LEU A 268 -23.74 5.72 -13.09
C LEU A 268 -23.28 4.43 -13.78
N ASP A 269 -22.63 4.53 -14.93
CA ASP A 269 -22.05 3.37 -15.64
C ASP A 269 -20.92 2.75 -14.80
N LEU A 270 -20.02 3.58 -14.26
CA LEU A 270 -18.97 3.11 -13.35
C LEU A 270 -19.55 2.41 -12.11
N GLN A 271 -20.62 2.97 -11.53
CA GLN A 271 -21.31 2.32 -10.43
C GLN A 271 -21.89 0.96 -10.81
N ALA A 272 -22.51 0.86 -11.96
CA ALA A 272 -23.05 -0.40 -12.49
C ALA A 272 -21.93 -1.44 -12.72
N ARG A 273 -20.80 -1.02 -13.30
CA ARG A 273 -19.62 -1.89 -13.50
C ARG A 273 -19.06 -2.39 -12.18
N VAL A 274 -18.83 -1.52 -11.20
CA VAL A 274 -18.34 -1.94 -9.87
C VAL A 274 -19.33 -2.85 -9.16
N THR A 275 -20.64 -2.59 -9.28
CA THR A 275 -21.70 -3.46 -8.76
C THR A 275 -21.64 -4.84 -9.40
N SER A 276 -21.49 -4.92 -10.71
CA SER A 276 -21.34 -6.17 -11.44
C SER A 276 -20.09 -6.95 -11.01
N LEU A 277 -18.95 -6.27 -10.87
CA LEU A 277 -17.71 -6.88 -10.38
C LEU A 277 -17.82 -7.36 -8.94
N ARG A 278 -18.54 -6.63 -8.07
CA ARG A 278 -18.80 -7.05 -6.70
C ARG A 278 -19.65 -8.32 -6.65
N GLY A 279 -20.62 -8.45 -7.53
CA GLY A 279 -21.59 -9.52 -7.51
C GLY A 279 -22.38 -9.55 -6.19
N GLU A 280 -22.82 -10.74 -5.79
CA GLU A 280 -23.52 -10.97 -4.51
C GLU A 280 -22.55 -11.08 -3.30
N ALA A 281 -21.24 -11.11 -3.52
CA ALA A 281 -20.22 -11.25 -2.48
C ALA A 281 -20.00 -9.91 -1.78
N ARG A 282 -20.66 -9.75 -0.63
CA ARG A 282 -20.54 -8.56 0.24
C ARG A 282 -19.21 -8.49 0.97
#